data_8ea66398648cfb55c6e57c9cca5aa2f8
#
_entry.id   8ea66398648cfb55c6e57c9cca5aa2f8
#
_cell.length_a   1.000
_cell.length_b   1.000
_cell.length_c   1.000
_cell.angle_alpha   90.00
_cell.angle_beta   90.00
_cell.angle_gamma   90.00
#
_symmetry.space_group_name_H-M   'P 1'
#
loop_
_entity.id
_entity.type
_entity.pdbx_description
1 polymer ?
#
loop_
_entity_poly.entity_id
_entity_poly.type
_entity_poly.pdbx_seq_one_letter_code
_entity_poly.pdbx_strand_id
1 'polypeptide(L)'
;MPNLANNIQAQPESLARTLRHQCGEGAEAMKRAAALLGSGKKIVITAMGASLFASIPLQYFLSSLGLNATVVEAGELLHYLNSSWKDAVVLMVSRSGESVEITRLLERMKGAAPII
;
A
#
# COMPACT_ATOMS: atom_id res chain seq x y z
N MET A 1 -7.38 -22.13 -16.25
CA MET A 1 -6.97 -21.71 -14.88
C MET A 1 -5.46 -21.73 -14.80
N PRO A 2 -4.83 -20.67 -14.31
CA PRO A 2 -3.41 -20.76 -14.03
C PRO A 2 -3.19 -21.84 -12.99
N ASN A 3 -2.30 -22.75 -13.26
CA ASN A 3 -1.93 -23.81 -12.34
C ASN A 3 -1.10 -23.20 -11.20
N LEU A 4 -1.45 -23.49 -9.94
CA LEU A 4 -0.73 -23.02 -8.77
C LEU A 4 0.78 -23.32 -8.84
N ALA A 5 1.13 -24.51 -9.32
CA ALA A 5 2.53 -24.89 -9.52
C ALA A 5 3.27 -23.96 -10.51
N ASN A 6 2.63 -23.61 -11.62
CA ASN A 6 3.21 -22.69 -12.60
C ASN A 6 3.39 -21.29 -12.00
N ASN A 7 2.44 -20.83 -11.21
CA ASN A 7 2.56 -19.54 -10.51
C ASN A 7 3.71 -19.53 -9.52
N ILE A 8 3.88 -20.61 -8.76
CA ILE A 8 5.01 -20.74 -7.81
C ILE A 8 6.35 -20.73 -8.57
N GLN A 9 6.44 -21.48 -9.66
CA GLN A 9 7.66 -21.52 -10.47
C GLN A 9 7.99 -20.19 -11.15
N ALA A 10 7.00 -19.38 -11.45
CA ALA A 10 7.17 -18.06 -12.07
C ALA A 10 7.56 -16.96 -11.07
N GLN A 11 7.49 -17.20 -9.76
CA GLN A 11 7.77 -16.19 -8.74
C GLN A 11 9.18 -15.57 -8.85
N PRO A 12 10.27 -16.34 -8.99
CA PRO A 12 11.60 -15.75 -9.07
C PRO A 12 11.76 -14.76 -10.22
N GLU A 13 11.25 -15.11 -11.41
CA GLU A 13 11.32 -14.22 -12.57
C GLU A 13 10.39 -13.00 -12.40
N SER A 14 9.23 -13.19 -11.81
CA SER A 14 8.30 -12.08 -11.52
C SER A 14 8.91 -11.09 -10.54
N LEU A 15 9.58 -11.56 -9.49
CA LEU A 15 10.29 -10.71 -8.53
C LEU A 15 11.46 -9.97 -9.19
N ALA A 16 12.26 -10.68 -9.99
CA ALA A 16 13.38 -10.06 -10.72
C ALA A 16 12.90 -8.97 -11.67
N ARG A 17 11.82 -9.20 -12.40
CA ARG A 17 11.20 -8.24 -13.29
C ARG A 17 10.68 -7.01 -12.53
N THR A 18 10.03 -7.21 -11.39
CA THR A 18 9.56 -6.13 -10.53
C THR A 18 10.72 -5.27 -10.03
N LEU A 19 11.81 -5.88 -9.57
CA LEU A 19 13.00 -5.15 -9.13
C LEU A 19 13.61 -4.34 -10.28
N ARG A 20 13.77 -4.93 -11.45
CA ARG A 20 14.28 -4.21 -12.63
C ARG A 20 13.43 -3.00 -12.97
N HIS A 21 12.10 -3.15 -12.93
CA HIS A 21 11.17 -2.03 -13.18
C HIS A 21 11.32 -0.95 -12.12
N GLN A 22 11.27 -1.29 -10.86
CA GLN A 22 11.31 -0.31 -9.76
C GLN A 22 12.66 0.44 -9.67
N CYS A 23 13.75 -0.20 -10.04
CA CYS A 23 15.07 0.45 -10.11
C CYS A 23 15.31 1.21 -11.41
N GLY A 24 14.49 1.01 -12.44
CA GLY A 24 14.57 1.63 -13.76
C GLY A 24 13.44 2.62 -14.02
N GLU A 25 12.46 2.21 -14.82
CA GLU A 25 11.34 3.06 -15.23
C GLU A 25 10.47 3.55 -14.05
N GLY A 26 10.32 2.73 -13.01
CA GLY A 26 9.56 3.06 -11.82
C GLY A 26 10.32 3.87 -10.76
N ALA A 27 11.61 4.19 -10.98
CA ALA A 27 12.46 4.82 -9.97
C ALA A 27 11.94 6.18 -9.50
N GLU A 28 11.42 7.01 -10.39
CA GLU A 28 10.87 8.33 -10.03
C GLU A 28 9.59 8.20 -9.19
N ALA A 29 8.73 7.23 -9.48
CA ALA A 29 7.56 6.95 -8.66
C ALA A 29 7.97 6.47 -7.26
N MET A 30 8.99 5.63 -7.16
CA MET A 30 9.53 5.17 -5.88
C MET A 30 10.12 6.32 -5.06
N LYS A 31 10.82 7.25 -5.69
CA LYS A 31 11.34 8.45 -5.03
C LYS A 31 10.22 9.34 -4.49
N ARG A 32 9.17 9.55 -5.27
CA ARG A 32 7.98 10.31 -4.81
C ARG A 32 7.31 9.65 -3.62
N ALA A 33 7.13 8.32 -3.67
CA ALA A 33 6.58 7.56 -2.55
C ALA A 33 7.44 7.69 -1.30
N ALA A 34 8.76 7.53 -1.43
CA ALA A 34 9.69 7.69 -0.32
C ALA A 34 9.64 9.09 0.29
N ALA A 35 9.55 10.14 -0.53
CA ALA A 35 9.42 11.51 -0.06
C ALA A 35 8.12 11.73 0.73
N LEU A 36 7.01 11.17 0.29
CA LEU A 36 5.74 11.22 1.01
C LEU A 36 5.82 10.49 2.35
N LEU A 37 6.38 9.29 2.38
CA LEU A 37 6.55 8.52 3.62
C LEU A 37 7.47 9.22 4.62
N GLY A 38 8.47 9.93 4.14
CA GLY A 38 9.42 10.71 4.95
C GLY A 38 8.96 12.13 5.30
N SER A 39 7.75 12.53 4.95
CA SER A 39 7.26 13.91 5.14
C SER A 39 6.96 14.29 6.60
N GLY A 40 7.06 13.37 7.54
CA GLY A 40 6.73 13.58 8.96
C GLY A 40 5.25 13.43 9.29
N LYS A 41 4.40 13.19 8.32
CA LYS A 41 2.98 12.91 8.53
C LYS A 41 2.76 11.48 9.02
N LYS A 42 1.63 11.27 9.70
CA LYS A 42 1.15 9.93 10.01
C LYS A 42 0.96 9.12 8.72
N ILE A 43 1.33 7.86 8.74
CA ILE A 43 1.16 6.93 7.63
C ILE A 43 0.03 5.96 7.99
N VAL A 44 -1.01 5.92 7.17
CA VAL A 44 -2.09 4.94 7.27
C VAL A 44 -1.92 3.93 6.14
N ILE A 45 -1.63 2.70 6.50
CA ILE A 45 -1.52 1.59 5.54
C ILE A 45 -2.87 0.88 5.53
N THR A 46 -3.49 0.76 4.37
CA THR A 46 -4.80 0.14 4.26
C THR A 46 -4.83 -0.93 3.15
N ALA A 47 -5.53 -2.00 3.43
CA ALA A 47 -5.63 -3.16 2.55
C ALA A 47 -6.82 -4.05 2.94
N MET A 48 -7.07 -5.07 2.14
CA MET A 48 -8.10 -6.09 2.38
C MET A 48 -7.47 -7.49 2.35
N GLY A 49 -8.01 -8.40 3.15
CA GLY A 49 -7.69 -9.84 3.11
C GLY A 49 -6.19 -10.13 3.25
N ALA A 50 -5.64 -10.92 2.34
CA ALA A 50 -4.23 -11.31 2.36
C ALA A 50 -3.28 -10.11 2.23
N SER A 51 -3.67 -9.07 1.51
CA SER A 51 -2.90 -7.83 1.39
C SER A 51 -2.80 -7.10 2.73
N LEU A 52 -3.84 -7.19 3.57
CA LEU A 52 -3.81 -6.64 4.93
C LEU A 52 -2.75 -7.33 5.78
N PHE A 53 -2.72 -8.65 5.79
CA PHE A 53 -1.71 -9.41 6.53
C PHE A 53 -0.30 -9.16 6.01
N ALA A 54 -0.13 -9.03 4.70
CA ALA A 54 1.16 -8.69 4.09
C ALA A 54 1.64 -7.27 4.48
N SER A 55 0.72 -6.39 4.86
CA SER A 55 1.03 -5.00 5.25
C SER A 55 1.53 -4.88 6.70
N ILE A 56 1.28 -5.87 7.55
CA ILE A 56 1.69 -5.82 8.96
C ILE A 56 3.21 -5.74 9.14
N PRO A 57 4.04 -6.56 8.46
CA PRO A 57 5.49 -6.41 8.52
C PRO A 57 5.98 -5.03 8.06
N LEU A 58 5.31 -4.43 7.08
CA LEU A 58 5.64 -3.08 6.62
C LEU A 58 5.41 -2.03 7.72
N GLN A 59 4.32 -2.14 8.50
CA GLN A 59 4.09 -1.29 9.65
C GLN A 59 5.26 -1.36 10.65
N TYR A 60 5.69 -2.56 10.99
CA TYR A 60 6.81 -2.76 11.92
C TYR A 60 8.11 -2.20 11.36
N PHE A 61 8.37 -2.41 10.09
CA PHE A 61 9.56 -1.88 9.43
C PHE A 61 9.58 -0.35 9.46
N LEU A 62 8.50 0.31 9.04
CA LEU A 62 8.41 1.77 9.07
C LEU A 62 8.51 2.32 10.50
N SER A 63 7.87 1.66 11.45
CA SER A 63 7.95 2.03 12.86
C SER A 63 9.38 1.90 13.42
N SER A 64 10.14 0.91 12.98
CA SER A 64 11.56 0.76 13.38
C SER A 64 12.44 1.89 12.85
N LEU A 65 12.01 2.57 11.79
CA LEU A 65 12.66 3.77 11.26
C LEU A 65 12.21 5.07 11.97
N GLY A 66 11.39 4.97 13.01
CA GLY A 66 10.85 6.11 13.74
C GLY A 66 9.65 6.78 13.07
N LEU A 67 9.07 6.16 12.04
CA LEU A 67 7.89 6.69 11.35
C LEU A 67 6.60 6.24 12.04
N ASN A 68 5.61 7.12 12.08
CA ASN A 68 4.31 6.82 12.67
C ASN A 68 3.40 6.12 11.64
N ALA A 69 3.46 4.79 11.60
CA ALA A 69 2.72 3.97 10.64
C ALA A 69 1.72 3.06 11.36
N THR A 70 0.51 2.97 10.83
CA THR A 70 -0.58 2.13 11.37
C THR A 70 -1.28 1.41 10.22
N VAL A 71 -1.50 0.09 10.37
CA VAL A 71 -2.30 -0.71 9.45
C VAL A 71 -3.76 -0.65 9.88
N VAL A 72 -4.66 -0.33 8.95
CA VAL A 72 -6.10 -0.28 9.14
C VAL A 72 -6.78 -1.03 8.00
N GLU A 73 -7.69 -1.93 8.31
CA GLU A 73 -8.46 -2.66 7.31
C GLU A 73 -9.33 -1.68 6.50
N ALA A 74 -9.41 -1.89 5.17
CA ALA A 74 -10.01 -0.91 4.27
C ALA A 74 -11.51 -0.69 4.50
N GLY A 75 -12.27 -1.74 4.83
CA GLY A 75 -13.69 -1.61 5.16
C GLY A 75 -13.92 -0.82 6.45
N GLU A 76 -13.11 -1.05 7.47
CA GLU A 76 -13.17 -0.28 8.72
C GLU A 76 -12.83 1.18 8.50
N LEU A 77 -11.79 1.45 7.71
CA LEU A 77 -11.39 2.80 7.37
C LEU A 77 -12.49 3.54 6.59
N LEU A 78 -13.14 2.83 5.66
CA LEU A 78 -14.22 3.38 4.85
C LEU A 78 -15.48 3.70 5.68
N HIS A 79 -15.88 2.81 6.57
CA HIS A 79 -17.19 2.88 7.24
C HIS A 79 -17.14 3.52 8.63
N TYR A 80 -16.06 3.33 9.37
CA TYR A 80 -16.00 3.70 10.79
C TYR A 80 -14.91 4.71 11.15
N LEU A 81 -13.83 4.76 10.40
CA LEU A 81 -12.64 5.53 10.76
C LEU A 81 -12.38 6.68 9.76
N ASN A 82 -13.42 7.35 9.33
CA ASN A 82 -13.39 8.38 8.29
C ASN A 82 -12.40 9.54 8.54
N SER A 83 -12.08 9.82 9.80
CA SER A 83 -11.14 10.89 10.15
C SER A 83 -9.69 10.40 10.33
N SER A 84 -9.46 9.10 10.35
CA SER A 84 -8.16 8.53 10.65
C SER A 84 -7.09 8.86 9.60
N TRP A 85 -7.50 9.16 8.39
CA TRP A 85 -6.62 9.50 7.28
C TRP A 85 -6.41 11.01 7.08
N LYS A 86 -7.09 11.86 7.86
CA LYS A 86 -6.87 13.31 7.82
C LYS A 86 -5.44 13.63 8.24
N ASP A 87 -4.79 14.50 7.48
CA ASP A 87 -3.39 14.89 7.68
C ASP A 87 -2.39 13.70 7.64
N ALA A 88 -2.80 12.62 7.01
CA ALA A 88 -1.99 11.41 6.83
C ALA A 88 -1.56 11.22 5.38
N VAL A 89 -0.51 10.47 5.18
CA VAL A 89 -0.20 9.81 3.91
C VAL A 89 -0.85 8.44 3.93
N VAL A 90 -1.62 8.11 2.91
CA VAL A 90 -2.32 6.83 2.81
C VAL A 90 -1.59 5.91 1.83
N LEU A 91 -1.16 4.75 2.32
CA LEU A 91 -0.56 3.71 1.50
C LEU A 91 -1.58 2.59 1.30
N MET A 92 -2.06 2.42 0.08
CA MET A 92 -3.03 1.39 -0.29
C MET A 92 -2.33 0.19 -0.90
N VAL A 93 -2.49 -0.97 -0.28
CA VAL A 93 -1.92 -2.22 -0.79
C VAL A 93 -3.05 -3.08 -1.37
N SER A 94 -3.05 -3.28 -2.67
CA SER A 94 -4.07 -4.06 -3.35
C SER A 94 -3.47 -4.87 -4.50
N ARG A 95 -3.83 -6.13 -4.58
CA ARG A 95 -3.39 -6.99 -5.67
C ARG A 95 -4.13 -6.68 -6.98
N SER A 96 -5.45 -6.57 -6.93
CA SER A 96 -6.27 -6.33 -8.12
C SER A 96 -6.58 -4.85 -8.37
N GLY A 97 -6.58 -4.03 -7.29
CA GLY A 97 -7.07 -2.67 -7.35
C GLY A 97 -8.59 -2.55 -7.52
N GLU A 98 -9.31 -3.66 -7.46
CA GLU A 98 -10.74 -3.73 -7.81
C GLU A 98 -11.66 -4.00 -6.61
N SER A 99 -11.12 -4.16 -5.40
CA SER A 99 -11.94 -4.30 -4.19
C SER A 99 -12.86 -3.09 -4.05
N VAL A 100 -14.13 -3.32 -3.74
CA VAL A 100 -15.14 -2.25 -3.60
C VAL A 100 -14.70 -1.24 -2.55
N GLU A 101 -14.15 -1.71 -1.44
CA GLU A 101 -13.66 -0.87 -0.34
C GLU A 101 -12.49 0.01 -0.79
N ILE A 102 -11.53 -0.56 -1.50
CA ILE A 102 -10.37 0.17 -2.01
C ILE A 102 -10.80 1.24 -3.02
N THR A 103 -11.65 0.90 -3.97
CA THR A 103 -12.13 1.85 -4.98
C THR A 103 -12.93 3.00 -4.35
N ARG A 104 -13.80 2.70 -3.39
CA ARG A 104 -14.56 3.73 -2.65
C ARG A 104 -13.68 4.61 -1.78
N LEU A 105 -12.67 4.04 -1.12
CA LEU A 105 -11.70 4.83 -0.37
C LEU A 105 -10.93 5.76 -1.28
N LEU A 106 -10.47 5.26 -2.42
CA LEU A 106 -9.73 6.07 -3.39
C LEU A 106 -10.56 7.26 -3.87
N GLU A 107 -11.83 7.03 -4.22
CA GLU A 107 -12.75 8.10 -4.60
C GLU A 107 -12.94 9.14 -3.48
N ARG A 108 -13.14 8.68 -2.25
CA ARG A 108 -13.36 9.56 -1.09
C ARG A 108 -12.13 10.39 -0.73
N MET A 109 -10.94 9.82 -0.86
CA MET A 109 -9.69 10.46 -0.47
C MET A 109 -9.06 11.29 -1.58
N LYS A 110 -9.53 11.17 -2.81
CA LYS A 110 -8.99 11.87 -3.97
C LYS A 110 -9.01 13.38 -3.75
N GLY A 111 -7.83 13.99 -3.81
CA GLY A 111 -7.66 15.43 -3.56
C GLY A 111 -7.68 15.84 -2.09
N ALA A 112 -7.93 14.91 -1.16
CA ALA A 112 -7.99 15.19 0.28
C ALA A 112 -6.79 14.67 1.06
N ALA A 113 -6.11 13.63 0.56
CA ALA A 113 -4.90 13.07 1.16
C ALA A 113 -3.92 12.61 0.08
N PRO A 114 -2.60 12.68 0.34
CA PRO A 114 -1.62 12.02 -0.51
C PRO A 114 -1.79 10.50 -0.46
N ILE A 115 -1.85 9.86 -1.62
CA ILE A 115 -2.06 8.41 -1.76
C ILE A 115 -0.89 7.78 -2.51
N ILE A 116 -0.40 6.68 -1.98
CA ILE A 116 0.62 5.81 -2.60
C ILE A 116 -0.03 4.49 -2.98
#